data_39baaa62ad75cf49f8e3fbd62780ec64
#
_entry.id   39baaa62ad75cf49f8e3fbd62780ec64
#
_cell.length_a   1.000
_cell.length_b   1.000
_cell.length_c   1.000
_cell.angle_alpha   90.00
_cell.angle_beta   90.00
_cell.angle_gamma   90.00
#
_symmetry.space_group_name_H-M   'P 1'
#
loop_
_entity.id
_entity.type
_entity.pdbx_description
1 polymer ?
#
loop_
_entity_poly.entity_id
_entity_poly.type
_entity_poly.pdbx_seq_one_letter_code
_entity_poly.pdbx_strand_id
1 'polypeptide(L)'
;MRPTKTDGFAMRKKTLLIFLIFSLVSFAFCKESSAEEQVSVINIESAEKSEYKKDQLSGGDCIILSGNVVISVSRGNDKTTISADRINYNRSSEMLYAEGNVGLEQSGSSSAGGEKITANSLLFNTSTFEGIFDNGRAVQTSSDAINLPSGSTLIVASEIFGRDSGGTIAFKGGELTFCDDENPHWKIRARRIWLLPGGEFAFFSALLYVGRV
;
A
#
# COMPACT_ATOMS: atom_id res chain seq x y z
N MET A 1 79.38 4.98 20.78
CA MET A 1 79.38 4.38 19.42
C MET A 1 78.01 4.66 18.78
N ARG A 2 78.05 5.03 17.52
CA ARG A 2 77.01 5.76 16.77
C ARG A 2 75.66 5.10 16.65
N PRO A 3 74.58 5.90 16.56
CA PRO A 3 73.26 5.46 16.20
C PRO A 3 73.09 5.33 14.68
N THR A 4 72.31 4.38 14.22
CA THR A 4 71.88 4.27 12.82
C THR A 4 70.43 4.79 12.70
N LYS A 5 70.30 5.69 11.81
CA LYS A 5 69.14 6.48 11.39
C LYS A 5 68.44 5.77 10.25
N THR A 6 67.17 6.06 10.10
CA THR A 6 66.34 5.98 8.88
C THR A 6 65.62 4.68 8.59
N ASP A 7 64.32 4.66 8.96
CA ASP A 7 63.25 3.97 8.16
C ASP A 7 61.86 4.60 8.28
N GLY A 8 61.79 5.92 8.65
CA GLY A 8 60.52 6.61 8.89
C GLY A 8 59.87 7.26 7.67
N PHE A 9 60.50 7.23 6.48
CA PHE A 9 60.02 8.07 5.36
C PHE A 9 59.28 7.30 4.25
N ALA A 10 59.44 6.02 4.14
CA ALA A 10 58.80 5.22 3.07
C ALA A 10 57.33 4.86 3.39
N MET A 11 56.93 4.87 4.66
CA MET A 11 55.57 4.45 5.07
C MET A 11 54.53 5.56 4.88
N ARG A 12 54.94 6.84 4.89
CA ARG A 12 54.00 7.98 4.71
C ARG A 12 53.46 8.14 3.28
N LYS A 13 54.24 7.77 2.26
CA LYS A 13 53.81 7.88 0.85
C LYS A 13 52.81 6.78 0.44
N LYS A 14 52.93 5.57 0.98
CA LYS A 14 51.98 4.47 0.70
C LYS A 14 50.64 4.68 1.38
N THR A 15 50.62 5.24 2.59
CA THR A 15 49.35 5.51 3.31
C THR A 15 48.58 6.67 2.65
N LEU A 16 49.29 7.68 2.13
CA LEU A 16 48.65 8.80 1.42
C LEU A 16 48.03 8.35 0.08
N LEU A 17 48.68 7.40 -0.63
CA LEU A 17 48.16 6.86 -1.88
C LEU A 17 46.91 6.01 -1.68
N ILE A 18 46.84 5.24 -0.60
CA ILE A 18 45.68 4.42 -0.24
C ILE A 18 44.48 5.30 0.15
N PHE A 19 44.69 6.40 0.84
CA PHE A 19 43.62 7.37 1.17
C PHE A 19 43.08 8.09 -0.07
N LEU A 20 43.94 8.39 -1.05
CA LEU A 20 43.53 9.04 -2.31
C LEU A 20 42.70 8.07 -3.19
N ILE A 21 43.04 6.79 -3.24
CA ILE A 21 42.29 5.78 -3.97
C ILE A 21 40.94 5.51 -3.30
N PHE A 22 40.87 5.50 -1.96
CA PHE A 22 39.60 5.31 -1.22
C PHE A 22 38.65 6.50 -1.38
N SER A 23 39.17 7.74 -1.50
CA SER A 23 38.39 8.95 -1.79
C SER A 23 37.83 8.98 -3.21
N LEU A 24 38.50 8.40 -4.19
CA LEU A 24 38.01 8.32 -5.58
C LEU A 24 36.94 7.26 -5.78
N VAL A 25 36.97 6.17 -5.01
CA VAL A 25 35.96 5.10 -5.09
C VAL A 25 34.64 5.49 -4.44
N SER A 26 34.67 6.41 -3.46
CA SER A 26 33.44 6.91 -2.80
C SER A 26 32.61 7.86 -3.65
N PHE A 27 33.15 8.40 -4.75
CA PHE A 27 32.41 9.32 -5.64
C PHE A 27 31.70 8.61 -6.81
N ALA A 28 31.92 7.31 -7.02
CA ALA A 28 31.36 6.57 -8.15
C ALA A 28 30.07 5.80 -7.81
N PHE A 29 29.54 5.88 -6.58
CA PHE A 29 28.32 5.17 -6.14
C PHE A 29 27.17 6.08 -5.75
N CYS A 30 27.18 7.34 -6.17
CA CYS A 30 25.96 8.11 -6.25
C CYS A 30 25.27 7.79 -7.59
N LYS A 31 24.75 6.56 -7.70
CA LYS A 31 23.75 6.26 -8.69
C LYS A 31 22.51 7.00 -8.23
N GLU A 32 22.27 8.19 -8.77
CA GLU A 32 20.95 8.80 -8.74
C GLU A 32 19.99 7.75 -9.30
N SER A 33 19.31 7.06 -8.41
CA SER A 33 18.08 6.41 -8.74
C SER A 33 17.11 7.55 -9.04
N SER A 34 17.06 7.99 -10.29
CA SER A 34 15.91 8.70 -10.79
C SER A 34 14.76 7.70 -10.65
N ALA A 35 13.99 7.82 -9.57
CA ALA A 35 12.68 7.22 -9.53
C ALA A 35 11.95 7.80 -10.74
N GLU A 36 11.79 7.03 -11.81
CA GLU A 36 10.86 7.36 -12.87
C GLU A 36 9.54 7.59 -12.15
N GLU A 37 9.03 8.80 -12.21
CA GLU A 37 7.73 9.18 -11.70
C GLU A 37 6.71 8.38 -12.51
N GLN A 38 6.30 7.23 -11.98
CA GLN A 38 5.36 6.33 -12.64
C GLN A 38 4.00 7.03 -12.63
N VAL A 39 3.64 7.61 -13.76
CA VAL A 39 2.36 8.29 -13.96
C VAL A 39 1.24 7.25 -13.82
N SER A 40 0.30 7.54 -12.93
CA SER A 40 -0.91 6.74 -12.80
C SER A 40 -1.88 7.05 -13.94
N VAL A 41 -2.39 6.01 -14.59
CA VAL A 41 -3.39 6.13 -15.65
C VAL A 41 -4.74 5.66 -15.11
N ILE A 42 -5.74 6.54 -15.21
CA ILE A 42 -7.12 6.25 -14.81
C ILE A 42 -7.94 6.02 -16.07
N ASN A 43 -8.59 4.85 -16.16
CA ASN A 43 -9.53 4.51 -17.21
C ASN A 43 -10.93 4.36 -16.62
N ILE A 44 -11.92 5.00 -17.22
CA ILE A 44 -13.33 4.82 -16.91
C ILE A 44 -13.81 3.65 -17.76
N GLU A 45 -14.14 2.53 -17.12
CA GLU A 45 -14.61 1.32 -17.81
C GLU A 45 -16.14 1.33 -17.98
N SER A 46 -16.87 1.85 -16.95
CA SER A 46 -18.33 1.98 -16.97
C SER A 46 -18.81 3.14 -16.12
N ALA A 47 -19.82 3.86 -16.57
CA ALA A 47 -20.64 4.79 -15.79
C ALA A 47 -21.89 5.11 -16.59
N GLU A 48 -23.05 5.28 -15.92
CA GLU A 48 -24.30 5.70 -16.59
C GLU A 48 -24.31 7.20 -16.85
N LYS A 49 -23.68 7.97 -15.97
CA LYS A 49 -23.62 9.43 -16.05
C LYS A 49 -22.24 9.94 -15.67
N SER A 50 -21.75 10.91 -16.44
CA SER A 50 -20.52 11.64 -16.19
C SER A 50 -20.80 13.14 -16.17
N GLU A 51 -20.34 13.82 -15.12
CA GLU A 51 -20.40 15.27 -14.97
C GLU A 51 -19.01 15.83 -14.73
N TYR A 52 -18.71 16.95 -15.36
CA TYR A 52 -17.47 17.69 -15.15
C TYR A 52 -17.76 18.99 -14.38
N LYS A 53 -17.09 19.18 -13.25
CA LYS A 53 -17.26 20.36 -12.40
C LYS A 53 -15.91 20.90 -11.96
N LYS A 54 -15.84 22.21 -11.71
CA LYS A 54 -14.74 22.80 -10.94
C LYS A 54 -15.05 22.70 -9.46
N ASP A 55 -14.08 22.19 -8.70
CA ASP A 55 -14.16 22.23 -7.24
C ASP A 55 -14.07 23.68 -6.76
N GLN A 56 -15.06 24.11 -6.01
CA GLN A 56 -15.14 25.49 -5.52
C GLN A 56 -14.08 25.82 -4.46
N LEU A 57 -13.56 24.82 -3.77
CA LEU A 57 -12.57 24.99 -2.70
C LEU A 57 -11.13 24.97 -3.24
N SER A 58 -10.81 24.02 -4.10
CA SER A 58 -9.47 23.86 -4.64
C SER A 58 -9.27 24.53 -6.00
N GLY A 59 -10.36 24.92 -6.67
CA GLY A 59 -10.34 25.41 -8.07
C GLY A 59 -9.98 24.32 -9.08
N GLY A 60 -9.80 23.08 -8.64
CA GLY A 60 -9.40 21.96 -9.47
C GLY A 60 -10.55 21.36 -10.26
N ASP A 61 -10.20 20.61 -11.28
CA ASP A 61 -11.17 19.92 -12.12
C ASP A 61 -11.61 18.62 -11.46
N CYS A 62 -12.93 18.47 -11.27
CA CYS A 62 -13.55 17.28 -10.71
C CYS A 62 -14.39 16.55 -11.76
N ILE A 63 -14.25 15.24 -11.82
CA ILE A 63 -15.09 14.34 -12.60
C ILE A 63 -15.98 13.58 -11.63
N ILE A 64 -17.30 13.67 -11.82
CA ILE A 64 -18.29 12.95 -11.04
C ILE A 64 -18.92 11.90 -11.93
N LEU A 65 -18.78 10.65 -11.55
CA LEU A 65 -19.36 9.48 -12.21
C LEU A 65 -20.46 8.92 -11.34
N SER A 66 -21.55 8.46 -11.91
CA SER A 66 -22.66 7.83 -11.17
C SER A 66 -23.35 6.74 -11.99
N GLY A 67 -23.91 5.76 -11.28
CA GLY A 67 -24.59 4.59 -11.81
C GLY A 67 -23.62 3.50 -12.27
N ASN A 68 -23.52 2.40 -11.50
CA ASN A 68 -22.69 1.24 -11.81
C ASN A 68 -21.27 1.61 -12.30
N VAL A 69 -20.61 2.47 -11.55
CA VAL A 69 -19.32 3.02 -11.93
C VAL A 69 -18.24 1.96 -11.76
N VAL A 70 -17.42 1.78 -12.78
CA VAL A 70 -16.20 0.96 -12.75
C VAL A 70 -15.08 1.76 -13.36
N ILE A 71 -14.01 1.93 -12.60
CA ILE A 71 -12.78 2.56 -13.07
C ILE A 71 -11.58 1.65 -12.80
N SER A 72 -10.53 1.78 -13.59
CA SER A 72 -9.23 1.17 -13.26
C SER A 72 -8.13 2.22 -13.15
N VAL A 73 -7.29 2.05 -12.16
CA VAL A 73 -6.09 2.85 -11.92
C VAL A 73 -4.89 1.94 -12.14
N SER A 74 -4.03 2.29 -13.08
CA SER A 74 -2.83 1.51 -13.43
C SER A 74 -1.58 2.32 -13.17
N ARG A 75 -0.57 1.69 -12.55
CA ARG A 75 0.76 2.24 -12.33
C ARG A 75 1.81 1.15 -12.52
N GLY A 76 2.57 1.24 -13.59
CA GLY A 76 3.48 0.17 -13.99
C GLY A 76 2.71 -1.12 -14.28
N ASN A 77 3.04 -2.18 -13.57
CA ASN A 77 2.38 -3.49 -13.70
C ASN A 77 1.21 -3.69 -12.73
N ASP A 78 0.97 -2.75 -11.84
CA ASP A 78 -0.10 -2.83 -10.85
C ASP A 78 -1.37 -2.19 -11.41
N LYS A 79 -2.49 -2.90 -11.29
CA LYS A 79 -3.81 -2.43 -11.68
C LYS A 79 -4.76 -2.57 -10.49
N THR A 80 -5.43 -1.48 -10.13
CA THR A 80 -6.50 -1.44 -9.15
C THR A 80 -7.81 -1.11 -9.84
N THR A 81 -8.79 -1.99 -9.72
CA THR A 81 -10.15 -1.77 -10.22
C THR A 81 -11.03 -1.35 -9.06
N ILE A 82 -11.76 -0.24 -9.22
CA ILE A 82 -12.67 0.31 -8.21
C ILE A 82 -14.06 0.36 -8.82
N SER A 83 -15.03 -0.23 -8.13
CA SER A 83 -16.46 -0.18 -8.44
C SER A 83 -17.22 0.55 -7.34
N ALA A 84 -18.25 1.33 -7.69
CA ALA A 84 -19.10 2.04 -6.73
C ALA A 84 -20.39 2.52 -7.39
N ASP A 85 -21.37 2.98 -6.58
CA ASP A 85 -22.55 3.65 -7.10
C ASP A 85 -22.22 5.06 -7.62
N ARG A 86 -21.23 5.70 -6.96
CA ARG A 86 -20.76 7.03 -7.32
C ARG A 86 -19.26 7.19 -7.04
N ILE A 87 -18.56 7.85 -7.97
CA ILE A 87 -17.15 8.21 -7.84
C ILE A 87 -16.97 9.69 -8.16
N ASN A 88 -16.25 10.39 -7.28
CA ASN A 88 -15.81 11.76 -7.46
C ASN A 88 -14.28 11.78 -7.49
N TYR A 89 -13.71 12.15 -8.61
CA TYR A 89 -12.28 12.25 -8.81
C TYR A 89 -11.84 13.70 -9.00
N ASN A 90 -10.99 14.19 -8.11
CA ASN A 90 -10.36 15.50 -8.23
C ASN A 90 -8.98 15.32 -8.88
N ARG A 91 -8.87 15.80 -10.11
CA ARG A 91 -7.65 15.64 -10.92
C ARG A 91 -6.45 16.41 -10.37
N SER A 92 -6.68 17.54 -9.71
CA SER A 92 -5.59 18.40 -9.21
C SER A 92 -4.95 17.85 -7.93
N SER A 93 -5.73 17.18 -7.09
CA SER A 93 -5.24 16.55 -5.85
C SER A 93 -5.00 15.05 -5.99
N GLU A 94 -5.34 14.47 -7.16
CA GLU A 94 -5.27 13.02 -7.43
C GLU A 94 -6.08 12.18 -6.42
N MET A 95 -7.06 12.82 -5.77
CA MET A 95 -7.93 12.19 -4.78
C MET A 95 -9.21 11.71 -5.42
N LEU A 96 -9.55 10.47 -5.13
CA LEU A 96 -10.76 9.79 -5.53
C LEU A 96 -11.59 9.47 -4.29
N TYR A 97 -12.87 9.85 -4.33
CA TYR A 97 -13.85 9.44 -3.33
C TYR A 97 -14.92 8.58 -4.00
N ALA A 98 -15.08 7.36 -3.51
CA ALA A 98 -16.11 6.42 -3.96
C ALA A 98 -17.12 6.18 -2.83
N GLU A 99 -18.40 6.09 -3.16
CA GLU A 99 -19.47 5.84 -2.21
C GLU A 99 -20.54 4.92 -2.80
N GLY A 100 -21.13 4.12 -1.90
CA GLY A 100 -22.17 3.14 -2.21
C GLY A 100 -21.63 1.89 -2.88
N ASN A 101 -21.80 0.73 -2.24
CA ASN A 101 -21.39 -0.58 -2.75
C ASN A 101 -19.95 -0.61 -3.29
N VAL A 102 -19.03 0.02 -2.55
CA VAL A 102 -17.64 0.12 -3.00
C VAL A 102 -16.98 -1.25 -3.02
N GLY A 103 -16.41 -1.58 -4.18
CA GLY A 103 -15.52 -2.72 -4.39
C GLY A 103 -14.16 -2.26 -4.86
N LEU A 104 -13.09 -2.84 -4.32
CA LEU A 104 -11.73 -2.65 -4.82
C LEU A 104 -11.11 -4.01 -5.04
N GLU A 105 -10.55 -4.21 -6.22
CA GLU A 105 -9.79 -5.41 -6.59
C GLU A 105 -8.42 -4.98 -7.10
N GLN A 106 -7.38 -5.51 -6.50
CA GLN A 106 -6.00 -5.23 -6.89
C GLN A 106 -5.38 -6.46 -7.56
N SER A 107 -4.72 -6.24 -8.70
CA SER A 107 -3.95 -7.23 -9.44
C SER A 107 -2.61 -6.62 -9.87
N GLY A 108 -1.57 -7.44 -9.93
CA GLY A 108 -0.23 -7.01 -10.34
C GLY A 108 0.87 -7.71 -9.57
N SER A 109 2.11 -7.24 -9.75
CA SER A 109 3.31 -7.84 -9.14
C SER A 109 3.37 -7.71 -7.63
N SER A 110 2.69 -6.72 -7.05
CA SER A 110 2.61 -6.50 -5.59
C SER A 110 1.48 -7.28 -4.92
N SER A 111 0.62 -7.95 -5.70
CA SER A 111 -0.55 -8.67 -5.20
C SER A 111 -0.56 -10.09 -5.77
N ALA A 112 0.34 -10.93 -5.30
CA ALA A 112 0.52 -12.30 -5.82
C ALA A 112 -0.69 -13.25 -5.59
N GLY A 113 -1.91 -12.75 -5.49
CA GLY A 113 -3.11 -13.58 -5.36
C GLY A 113 -4.43 -12.84 -5.23
N GLY A 114 -4.46 -11.58 -5.51
CA GLY A 114 -5.70 -10.79 -5.51
C GLY A 114 -6.16 -10.38 -4.11
N GLU A 115 -6.20 -9.11 -3.90
CA GLU A 115 -6.85 -8.50 -2.74
C GLU A 115 -8.22 -7.99 -3.18
N LYS A 116 -9.26 -8.37 -2.43
CA LYS A 116 -10.63 -7.90 -2.65
C LYS A 116 -11.12 -7.18 -1.40
N ILE A 117 -11.51 -5.94 -1.56
CA ILE A 117 -12.06 -5.11 -0.49
C ILE A 117 -13.46 -4.69 -0.87
N THR A 118 -14.39 -4.76 0.08
CA THR A 118 -15.72 -4.16 -0.02
C THR A 118 -15.90 -3.16 1.11
N ALA A 119 -16.54 -2.03 0.85
CA ALA A 119 -16.74 -0.97 1.85
C ALA A 119 -17.98 -0.13 1.53
N ASN A 120 -18.40 0.72 2.48
CA ASN A 120 -19.45 1.71 2.23
C ASN A 120 -18.91 2.90 1.45
N SER A 121 -17.69 3.34 1.81
CA SER A 121 -16.99 4.39 1.10
C SER A 121 -15.47 4.20 1.10
N LEU A 122 -14.81 4.85 0.18
CA LEU A 122 -13.37 4.83 -0.03
C LEU A 122 -12.89 6.23 -0.37
N LEU A 123 -11.88 6.71 0.35
CA LEU A 123 -11.04 7.82 -0.05
C LEU A 123 -9.68 7.27 -0.49
N PHE A 124 -9.27 7.52 -1.72
CA PHE A 124 -8.11 6.91 -2.35
C PHE A 124 -7.27 7.95 -3.09
N ASN A 125 -5.96 7.91 -2.88
CA ASN A 125 -5.01 8.69 -3.66
C ASN A 125 -4.49 7.84 -4.83
N THR A 126 -4.72 8.30 -6.06
CA THR A 126 -4.40 7.53 -7.26
C THR A 126 -2.93 7.54 -7.63
N SER A 127 -2.12 8.44 -7.06
CA SER A 127 -0.67 8.49 -7.28
C SER A 127 0.11 7.71 -6.22
N THR A 128 -0.27 7.80 -4.94
CA THR A 128 0.43 7.08 -3.86
C THR A 128 -0.13 5.69 -3.59
N PHE A 129 -1.35 5.38 -4.08
CA PHE A 129 -2.11 4.16 -3.77
C PHE A 129 -2.44 4.00 -2.28
N GLU A 130 -2.48 5.11 -1.57
CA GLU A 130 -2.98 5.16 -0.21
C GLU A 130 -4.50 5.25 -0.18
N GLY A 131 -5.14 4.61 0.79
CA GLY A 131 -6.59 4.61 0.88
C GLY A 131 -7.11 4.48 2.31
N ILE A 132 -8.28 5.05 2.53
CA ILE A 132 -9.05 4.90 3.76
C ILE A 132 -10.44 4.38 3.39
N PHE A 133 -10.84 3.28 4.01
CA PHE A 133 -12.12 2.61 3.81
C PHE A 133 -12.99 2.77 5.05
N ASP A 134 -14.25 3.04 4.84
CA ASP A 134 -15.26 3.10 5.89
C ASP A 134 -16.14 1.86 5.85
N ASN A 135 -16.28 1.21 7.00
CA ASN A 135 -17.10 0.02 7.23
C ASN A 135 -16.87 -1.06 6.16
N GLY A 136 -15.69 -1.63 6.15
CA GLY A 136 -15.26 -2.51 5.08
C GLY A 136 -14.83 -3.90 5.53
N ARG A 137 -14.77 -4.78 4.52
CA ARG A 137 -14.28 -6.15 4.63
C ARG A 137 -13.22 -6.38 3.58
N ALA A 138 -12.03 -6.73 4.03
CA ALA A 138 -10.92 -7.16 3.18
C ALA A 138 -10.82 -8.67 3.16
N VAL A 139 -10.66 -9.26 1.98
CA VAL A 139 -10.43 -10.69 1.76
C VAL A 139 -9.16 -10.84 0.95
N GLN A 140 -8.19 -11.51 1.51
CA GLN A 140 -6.92 -11.81 0.85
C GLN A 140 -6.76 -13.31 0.69
N THR A 141 -6.62 -13.76 -0.55
CA THR A 141 -6.53 -15.17 -0.91
C THR A 141 -5.11 -15.64 -1.21
N SER A 142 -4.13 -14.74 -1.15
CA SER A 142 -2.74 -15.01 -1.50
C SER A 142 -1.84 -15.12 -0.29
N SER A 143 -0.90 -16.06 -0.37
CA SER A 143 0.05 -16.38 0.68
C SER A 143 1.35 -15.58 0.65
N ASP A 144 1.70 -14.92 -0.46
CA ASP A 144 3.08 -14.38 -0.63
C ASP A 144 3.33 -13.13 0.19
N ALA A 145 2.31 -12.29 0.42
CA ALA A 145 2.44 -11.09 1.24
C ALA A 145 2.40 -11.39 2.76
N ILE A 146 1.82 -12.51 3.19
CA ILE A 146 1.53 -12.79 4.61
C ILE A 146 2.01 -14.16 5.06
N ASN A 147 2.82 -14.89 4.32
CA ASN A 147 3.26 -16.26 4.67
C ASN A 147 2.09 -17.16 5.17
N LEU A 148 0.91 -17.01 4.57
CA LEU A 148 -0.22 -17.85 4.90
C LEU A 148 0.00 -19.27 4.40
N PRO A 149 -0.47 -20.30 5.11
CA PRO A 149 -0.48 -21.65 4.59
C PRO A 149 -1.24 -21.70 3.26
N SER A 150 -0.75 -22.47 2.30
CA SER A 150 -1.39 -22.62 1.00
C SER A 150 -2.87 -22.97 1.13
N GLY A 151 -3.73 -22.22 0.48
CA GLY A 151 -5.19 -22.40 0.53
C GLY A 151 -5.89 -21.74 1.71
N SER A 152 -5.17 -20.97 2.54
CA SER A 152 -5.79 -20.18 3.60
C SER A 152 -6.27 -18.84 3.04
N THR A 153 -7.42 -18.38 3.55
CA THR A 153 -8.00 -17.06 3.23
C THR A 153 -7.97 -16.20 4.48
N LEU A 154 -7.35 -15.04 4.42
CA LEU A 154 -7.42 -14.04 5.48
C LEU A 154 -8.63 -13.15 5.26
N ILE A 155 -9.47 -13.04 6.26
CA ILE A 155 -10.64 -12.18 6.27
C ILE A 155 -10.51 -11.20 7.42
N VAL A 156 -10.59 -9.90 7.11
CA VAL A 156 -10.63 -8.83 8.12
C VAL A 156 -11.83 -7.95 7.86
N ALA A 157 -12.69 -7.78 8.86
CA ALA A 157 -13.79 -6.83 8.86
C ALA A 157 -13.47 -5.70 9.86
N SER A 158 -13.73 -4.45 9.50
CA SER A 158 -13.38 -3.29 10.33
C SER A 158 -14.30 -2.11 10.08
N GLU A 159 -14.54 -1.31 11.13
CA GLU A 159 -15.26 -0.04 11.01
C GLU A 159 -14.51 0.93 10.10
N ILE A 160 -13.21 1.07 10.29
CA ILE A 160 -12.34 1.92 9.48
C ILE A 160 -11.02 1.19 9.29
N PHE A 161 -10.55 1.15 8.09
CA PHE A 161 -9.19 0.69 7.81
C PHE A 161 -8.54 1.52 6.72
N GLY A 162 -7.22 1.56 6.75
CA GLY A 162 -6.43 2.31 5.79
C GLY A 162 -5.15 1.58 5.44
N ARG A 163 -4.67 1.83 4.24
CA ARG A 163 -3.39 1.37 3.72
C ARG A 163 -2.50 2.57 3.44
N ASP A 164 -1.26 2.51 3.90
CA ASP A 164 -0.24 3.48 3.56
C ASP A 164 0.59 3.07 2.33
N SER A 165 1.38 3.99 1.82
CA SER A 165 2.29 3.75 0.68
C SER A 165 3.40 2.73 0.99
N GLY A 166 3.70 2.48 2.26
CA GLY A 166 4.66 1.48 2.73
C GLY A 166 4.09 0.07 2.77
N GLY A 167 2.80 -0.11 2.46
CA GLY A 167 2.12 -1.40 2.47
C GLY A 167 1.60 -1.84 3.83
N THR A 168 1.68 -0.99 4.87
CA THR A 168 1.04 -1.26 6.17
C THR A 168 -0.46 -1.06 6.05
N ILE A 169 -1.26 -2.01 6.54
CA ILE A 169 -2.71 -1.88 6.66
C ILE A 169 -3.08 -1.78 8.12
N ALA A 170 -3.76 -0.70 8.50
CA ALA A 170 -4.21 -0.45 9.86
C ALA A 170 -5.74 -0.54 9.93
N PHE A 171 -6.25 -1.26 10.92
CA PHE A 171 -7.68 -1.48 11.15
C PHE A 171 -8.07 -0.95 12.53
N LYS A 172 -9.21 -0.26 12.61
CA LYS A 172 -9.81 0.23 13.85
C LYS A 172 -11.15 -0.49 14.07
N GLY A 173 -11.32 -1.12 15.24
CA GLY A 173 -12.52 -1.89 15.56
C GLY A 173 -12.65 -3.09 14.62
N GLY A 174 -11.64 -3.99 14.58
CA GLY A 174 -11.57 -5.06 13.61
C GLY A 174 -11.79 -6.45 14.16
N GLU A 175 -12.32 -7.33 13.31
CA GLU A 175 -12.35 -8.77 13.49
C GLU A 175 -11.54 -9.45 12.39
N LEU A 176 -10.69 -10.42 12.78
CA LEU A 176 -9.83 -11.18 11.89
C LEU A 176 -10.07 -12.67 12.06
N THR A 177 -10.18 -13.39 10.95
CA THR A 177 -10.26 -14.85 10.91
C THR A 177 -9.62 -15.40 9.63
N PHE A 178 -9.23 -16.69 9.66
CA PHE A 178 -8.88 -17.47 8.47
C PHE A 178 -9.96 -18.47 8.08
N CYS A 179 -11.12 -18.39 8.75
CA CYS A 179 -12.27 -19.25 8.47
C CYS A 179 -13.21 -18.49 7.55
N ASP A 180 -13.50 -19.05 6.38
CA ASP A 180 -14.39 -18.49 5.35
C ASP A 180 -15.88 -18.80 5.58
N ASP A 181 -16.21 -19.51 6.67
CA ASP A 181 -17.59 -19.76 7.07
C ASP A 181 -18.29 -18.45 7.46
N GLU A 182 -19.57 -18.37 7.20
CA GLU A 182 -20.42 -17.25 7.62
C GLU A 182 -20.41 -17.06 9.16
N ASN A 183 -20.24 -18.17 9.91
CA ASN A 183 -20.04 -18.19 11.36
C ASN A 183 -18.70 -18.84 11.67
N PRO A 184 -17.61 -18.09 11.70
CA PRO A 184 -16.28 -18.65 11.85
C PRO A 184 -16.09 -19.37 13.20
N HIS A 185 -15.42 -20.54 13.16
CA HIS A 185 -15.12 -21.34 14.35
C HIS A 185 -14.21 -20.62 15.35
N TRP A 186 -13.51 -19.61 14.90
CA TRP A 186 -12.67 -18.74 15.72
C TRP A 186 -12.48 -17.39 15.05
N LYS A 187 -12.29 -16.37 15.86
CA LYS A 187 -11.94 -15.03 15.40
C LYS A 187 -11.17 -14.27 16.46
N ILE A 188 -10.34 -13.36 16.02
CA ILE A 188 -9.69 -12.36 16.86
C ILE A 188 -10.46 -11.05 16.68
N ARG A 189 -10.97 -10.49 17.78
CA ARG A 189 -11.54 -9.15 17.80
C ARG A 189 -10.57 -8.22 18.52
N ALA A 190 -10.22 -7.09 17.91
CA ALA A 190 -9.28 -6.15 18.50
C ALA A 190 -9.71 -4.70 18.29
N ARG A 191 -9.30 -3.83 19.20
CA ARG A 191 -9.49 -2.39 19.03
C ARG A 191 -8.67 -1.83 17.88
N ARG A 192 -7.47 -2.38 17.68
CA ARG A 192 -6.59 -2.06 16.54
C ARG A 192 -5.89 -3.31 16.08
N ILE A 193 -5.77 -3.43 14.79
CA ILE A 193 -5.00 -4.49 14.10
C ILE A 193 -4.10 -3.78 13.11
N TRP A 194 -2.84 -4.20 13.03
CA TRP A 194 -1.92 -3.79 11.98
C TRP A 194 -1.44 -5.03 11.27
N LEU A 195 -1.48 -4.98 9.96
CA LEU A 195 -0.81 -5.90 9.08
C LEU A 195 0.43 -5.19 8.55
N LEU A 196 1.59 -5.67 8.94
CA LEU A 196 2.86 -5.06 8.61
C LEU A 196 3.45 -5.67 7.33
N PRO A 197 4.27 -4.93 6.59
CA PRO A 197 5.04 -5.50 5.48
C PRO A 197 5.85 -6.71 5.95
N GLY A 198 5.77 -7.84 5.23
CA GLY A 198 6.41 -9.10 5.64
C GLY A 198 5.47 -10.08 6.35
N GLY A 199 4.18 -9.74 6.48
CA GLY A 199 3.15 -10.63 6.96
C GLY A 199 3.05 -10.77 8.47
N GLU A 200 3.55 -9.80 9.21
CA GLU A 200 3.44 -9.74 10.64
C GLU A 200 2.14 -9.04 11.07
N PHE A 201 1.52 -9.52 12.15
CA PHE A 201 0.33 -8.92 12.75
C PHE A 201 0.68 -8.30 14.09
N ALA A 202 0.25 -7.07 14.31
CA ALA A 202 0.24 -6.44 15.61
C ALA A 202 -1.19 -6.18 16.07
N PHE A 203 -1.48 -6.46 17.34
CA PHE A 203 -2.82 -6.31 17.92
C PHE A 203 -2.76 -5.44 19.17
N PHE A 204 -3.78 -4.59 19.32
CA PHE A 204 -3.98 -3.84 20.56
C PHE A 204 -5.38 -4.12 21.11
N SER A 205 -5.44 -4.51 22.39
CA SER A 205 -6.69 -4.85 23.09
C SER A 205 -7.45 -5.97 22.36
N ALA A 206 -6.81 -7.12 22.19
CA ALA A 206 -7.36 -8.25 21.42
C ALA A 206 -8.00 -9.30 22.32
N LEU A 207 -9.08 -9.90 21.82
CA LEU A 207 -9.77 -11.05 22.39
C LEU A 207 -9.84 -12.14 21.33
N LEU A 208 -9.48 -13.37 21.72
CA LEU A 208 -9.66 -14.56 20.88
C LEU A 208 -10.99 -15.22 21.26
N TYR A 209 -11.83 -15.44 20.27
CA TYR A 209 -13.05 -16.20 20.38
C TYR A 209 -12.84 -17.56 19.71
N VAL A 210 -13.22 -18.64 20.40
CA VAL A 210 -13.12 -20.01 19.90
C VAL A 210 -14.46 -20.71 20.14
N GLY A 211 -14.98 -21.38 19.10
CA GLY A 211 -16.30 -22.03 19.10
C GLY A 211 -17.32 -21.21 18.31
N ARG A 212 -18.57 -21.70 18.28
CA ARG A 212 -19.69 -20.94 17.69
C ARG A 212 -19.99 -19.72 18.56
N VAL A 213 -19.75 -18.56 18.04
CA VAL A 213 -19.96 -17.26 18.71
C VAL A 213 -21.19 -16.59 18.12
#